data_748a3b4dd32b5eab5d135d9cebbedd15
#
_entry.id   748a3b4dd32b5eab5d135d9cebbedd15
#
_cell.length_a   1.000
_cell.length_b   1.000
_cell.length_c   1.000
_cell.angle_alpha   90.00
_cell.angle_beta   90.00
_cell.angle_gamma   90.00
#
_symmetry.space_group_name_H-M   'P 1'
#
loop_
_entity.id
_entity.type
_entity.pdbx_description
1 polymer ?
#
loop_
_entity_poly.entity_id
_entity_poly.type
_entity_poly.pdbx_seq_one_letter_code
_entity_poly.pdbx_strand_id
1 'polypeptide(L)'
;MKIYITGLPSGYEVEHLVRLFYPMAPLTLTPPENAEDCVWAEKTPDGLHALVRQDGRSAERHAPLPAPVEQGGETPEFSLASLTYDLLRDWTGIRPPWGKMTGVRPVRLIHDKRAAGWTEAEIDHFFLDRFDCSQQKYQMAKAIADLQEPILKVGNEPGTYSLYIGIPFCPSRCSYCSFVSCNLDRDRKLVQPYVDCLCREVEAIREEA
;
A
#
# COMPACT_ATOMS: atom_id res chain seq x y z
N MET A 1 16.35 14.68 8.75
CA MET A 1 16.21 13.35 8.11
C MET A 1 15.84 13.54 6.65
N LYS A 2 16.60 12.98 5.71
CA LYS A 2 16.31 12.93 4.27
C LYS A 2 16.28 11.48 3.79
N ILE A 3 15.61 11.21 2.68
CA ILE A 3 15.58 9.88 2.06
C ILE A 3 16.41 9.94 0.78
N TYR A 4 17.38 9.04 0.65
CA TYR A 4 18.20 8.86 -0.54
C TYR A 4 17.95 7.47 -1.13
N ILE A 5 17.65 7.41 -2.44
CA ILE A 5 17.43 6.16 -3.15
C ILE A 5 18.26 6.19 -4.43
N THR A 6 19.16 5.21 -4.57
CA THR A 6 20.09 5.13 -5.71
C THR A 6 20.09 3.74 -6.34
N GLY A 7 20.43 3.66 -7.63
CA GLY A 7 20.59 2.40 -8.35
C GLY A 7 19.28 1.68 -8.74
N LEU A 8 18.12 2.32 -8.54
CA LEU A 8 16.82 1.81 -8.96
C LEU A 8 16.17 2.74 -10.00
N PRO A 9 15.36 2.21 -10.94
CA PRO A 9 14.59 3.03 -11.89
C PRO A 9 13.44 3.77 -11.21
N SER A 10 12.93 3.23 -10.11
CA SER A 10 11.89 3.81 -9.24
C SER A 10 12.27 3.58 -7.79
N GLY A 11 11.98 4.54 -6.93
CA GLY A 11 12.15 4.42 -5.48
C GLY A 11 10.82 4.34 -4.73
N TYR A 12 9.72 4.13 -5.43
CA TYR A 12 8.37 4.25 -4.87
C TYR A 12 8.15 3.34 -3.64
N GLU A 13 8.49 2.06 -3.73
CA GLU A 13 8.29 1.11 -2.62
C GLU A 13 9.18 1.46 -1.42
N VAL A 14 10.45 1.81 -1.68
CA VAL A 14 11.40 2.21 -0.63
C VAL A 14 10.90 3.48 0.08
N GLU A 15 10.53 4.51 -0.69
CA GLU A 15 10.01 5.76 -0.16
C GLU A 15 8.79 5.53 0.76
N HIS A 16 7.83 4.74 0.30
CA HIS A 16 6.60 4.48 1.05
C HIS A 16 6.87 3.72 2.35
N LEU A 17 7.79 2.76 2.37
CA LEU A 17 8.17 2.07 3.59
C LEU A 17 8.96 2.96 4.54
N VAL A 18 9.88 3.79 4.06
CA VAL A 18 10.62 4.76 4.91
C VAL A 18 9.67 5.78 5.53
N ARG A 19 8.65 6.23 4.79
CA ARG A 19 7.64 7.18 5.30
C ARG A 19 6.76 6.64 6.42
N LEU A 20 6.74 5.33 6.66
CA LEU A 20 6.09 4.75 7.86
C LEU A 20 6.82 5.15 9.14
N PHE A 21 8.12 5.45 9.06
CA PHE A 21 8.96 5.85 10.18
C PHE A 21 9.25 7.37 10.18
N TYR A 22 9.43 7.95 9.00
CA TYR A 22 9.77 9.36 8.79
C TYR A 22 8.81 10.01 7.77
N PRO A 23 7.54 10.31 8.14
CA PRO A 23 6.49 10.73 7.19
C PRO A 23 6.80 11.98 6.39
N MET A 24 7.58 12.92 6.98
CA MET A 24 7.86 14.22 6.39
C MET A 24 9.26 14.31 5.76
N ALA A 25 9.99 13.20 5.68
CA ALA A 25 11.34 13.22 5.12
C ALA A 25 11.30 13.47 3.60
N PRO A 26 12.02 14.48 3.07
CA PRO A 26 12.11 14.73 1.63
C PRO A 26 12.92 13.64 0.94
N LEU A 27 12.48 13.27 -0.27
CA LEU A 27 13.16 12.32 -1.14
C LEU A 27 14.21 13.02 -2.02
N THR A 28 15.35 12.39 -2.18
CA THR A 28 16.41 12.78 -3.09
C THR A 28 16.94 11.54 -3.83
N LEU A 29 17.21 11.66 -5.12
CA LEU A 29 17.69 10.56 -5.96
C LEU A 29 19.22 10.59 -6.20
N THR A 30 19.94 11.43 -5.45
CA THR A 30 21.40 11.52 -5.49
C THR A 30 21.97 11.00 -4.18
N PRO A 31 23.19 10.42 -4.17
CA PRO A 31 23.84 9.97 -2.93
C PRO A 31 23.98 11.11 -1.91
N PRO A 32 23.98 10.80 -0.59
CA PRO A 32 24.17 11.82 0.44
C PRO A 32 25.58 12.44 0.36
N GLU A 33 25.63 13.76 0.41
CA GLU A 33 26.86 14.53 0.56
C GLU A 33 27.15 14.69 2.06
N ASN A 34 28.15 14.03 2.60
CA ASN A 34 28.56 14.13 4.00
C ASN A 34 27.65 13.43 5.06
N ALA A 35 28.01 13.64 6.32
CA ALA A 35 27.44 12.96 7.49
C ALA A 35 26.10 13.58 7.97
N GLU A 36 25.16 13.86 7.06
CA GLU A 36 23.83 14.36 7.44
C GLU A 36 22.89 13.23 7.90
N ASP A 37 21.85 13.61 8.64
CA ASP A 37 20.78 12.70 9.05
C ASP A 37 20.00 12.22 7.87
N CYS A 38 20.10 10.93 7.56
CA CYS A 38 19.49 10.34 6.37
C CYS A 38 19.11 8.87 6.54
N VAL A 39 18.19 8.43 5.69
CA VAL A 39 18.02 7.04 5.28
C VAL A 39 18.51 6.93 3.85
N TRP A 40 19.44 6.05 3.58
CA TRP A 40 19.95 5.79 2.24
C TRP A 40 19.75 4.33 1.86
N ALA A 41 19.04 4.11 0.79
CA ALA A 41 18.78 2.80 0.20
C ALA A 41 19.42 2.75 -1.20
N GLU A 42 20.31 1.80 -1.42
CA GLU A 42 21.10 1.69 -2.64
C GLU A 42 21.09 0.28 -3.21
N LYS A 43 20.84 0.18 -4.51
CA LYS A 43 21.13 -1.02 -5.30
C LYS A 43 22.41 -0.83 -6.07
N THR A 44 23.37 -1.71 -5.84
CA THR A 44 24.63 -1.79 -6.59
C THR A 44 24.66 -3.02 -7.49
N PRO A 45 25.66 -3.17 -8.39
CA PRO A 45 25.85 -4.43 -9.12
C PRO A 45 26.09 -5.64 -8.20
N ASP A 46 26.65 -5.41 -7.01
CA ASP A 46 27.08 -6.46 -6.09
C ASP A 46 26.03 -6.81 -5.02
N GLY A 47 24.99 -5.99 -4.86
CA GLY A 47 23.97 -6.23 -3.85
C GLY A 47 23.09 -5.03 -3.51
N LEU A 48 22.42 -5.15 -2.37
CA LEU A 48 21.55 -4.16 -1.78
C LEU A 48 22.17 -3.62 -0.50
N HIS A 49 22.09 -2.31 -0.30
CA HIS A 49 22.57 -1.62 0.88
C HIS A 49 21.52 -0.67 1.43
N ALA A 50 21.30 -0.71 2.75
CA ALA A 50 20.45 0.23 3.47
C ALA A 50 21.24 0.81 4.64
N LEU A 51 21.20 2.13 4.81
CA LEU A 51 21.86 2.86 5.88
C LEU A 51 20.88 3.84 6.52
N VAL A 52 20.90 3.92 7.83
CA VAL A 52 20.28 5.01 8.58
C VAL A 52 21.36 5.75 9.37
N ARG A 53 21.31 7.08 9.34
CA ARG A 53 22.16 7.96 10.14
C ARG A 53 21.30 9.03 10.79
N GLN A 54 21.46 9.20 12.10
CA GLN A 54 20.71 10.18 12.87
C GLN A 54 21.48 10.54 14.15
N ASP A 55 21.58 11.83 14.45
CA ASP A 55 22.21 12.35 15.66
C ASP A 55 23.62 11.79 15.92
N GLY A 56 24.43 11.70 14.86
CA GLY A 56 25.80 11.19 14.91
C GLY A 56 25.94 9.66 15.09
N ARG A 57 24.84 8.92 15.14
CA ARG A 57 24.79 7.45 15.16
C ARG A 57 24.45 6.93 13.78
N SER A 58 24.87 5.72 13.46
CA SER A 58 24.49 5.05 12.20
C SER A 58 24.33 3.55 12.39
N ALA A 59 23.51 2.96 11.54
CA ALA A 59 23.41 1.52 11.36
C ALA A 59 23.20 1.23 9.86
N GLU A 60 23.65 0.06 9.43
CA GLU A 60 23.51 -0.36 8.04
C GLU A 60 23.20 -1.86 7.92
N ARG A 61 22.65 -2.24 6.77
CA ARG A 61 22.40 -3.62 6.39
C ARG A 61 22.75 -3.83 4.93
N HIS A 62 23.21 -5.04 4.62
CA HIS A 62 23.52 -5.49 3.28
C HIS A 62 22.76 -6.78 2.98
N ALA A 63 22.39 -6.98 1.72
CA ALA A 63 21.83 -8.22 1.22
C ALA A 63 22.31 -8.47 -0.22
N PRO A 64 22.42 -9.73 -0.65
CA PRO A 64 22.66 -10.03 -2.07
C PRO A 64 21.50 -9.57 -2.94
N LEU A 65 21.73 -9.46 -4.23
CA LEU A 65 20.62 -9.26 -5.18
C LEU A 65 19.67 -10.45 -5.12
N PRO A 66 18.35 -10.22 -5.17
CA PRO A 66 17.38 -11.30 -5.22
C PRO A 66 17.55 -12.12 -6.50
N ALA A 67 17.13 -13.37 -6.46
CA ALA A 67 17.00 -14.19 -7.67
C ALA A 67 16.04 -13.49 -8.66
N PRO A 68 16.20 -13.75 -9.98
CA PRO A 68 15.27 -13.22 -10.97
C PRO A 68 13.81 -13.61 -10.67
N VAL A 69 12.87 -12.71 -10.99
CA VAL A 69 11.44 -12.91 -10.71
C VAL A 69 10.92 -14.18 -11.40
N GLU A 70 11.42 -14.47 -12.61
CA GLU A 70 11.08 -15.68 -13.39
C GLU A 70 11.53 -16.98 -12.68
N GLN A 71 12.45 -16.88 -11.73
CA GLN A 71 12.93 -17.99 -10.88
C GLN A 71 12.30 -17.96 -9.48
N GLY A 72 11.21 -17.23 -9.29
CA GLY A 72 10.50 -17.09 -8.00
C GLY A 72 11.12 -16.09 -7.02
N GLY A 73 12.09 -15.28 -7.48
CA GLY A 73 12.63 -14.18 -6.69
C GLY A 73 11.70 -12.98 -6.60
N GLU A 74 12.09 -12.02 -5.78
CA GLU A 74 11.39 -10.74 -5.63
C GLU A 74 11.99 -9.67 -6.55
N THR A 75 11.26 -8.58 -6.77
CA THR A 75 11.85 -7.43 -7.44
C THR A 75 12.98 -6.83 -6.59
N PRO A 76 14.07 -6.36 -7.20
CA PRO A 76 15.14 -5.69 -6.43
C PRO A 76 14.64 -4.47 -5.64
N GLU A 77 13.60 -3.80 -6.14
CA GLU A 77 12.97 -2.67 -5.46
C GLU A 77 12.29 -3.11 -4.15
N PHE A 78 11.46 -4.17 -4.19
CA PHE A 78 10.81 -4.70 -2.99
C PHE A 78 11.83 -5.27 -1.98
N SER A 79 12.87 -5.97 -2.47
CA SER A 79 13.92 -6.51 -1.62
C SER A 79 14.71 -5.40 -0.91
N LEU A 80 15.03 -4.30 -1.62
CA LEU A 80 15.69 -3.13 -1.01
C LEU A 80 14.76 -2.40 -0.03
N ALA A 81 13.49 -2.24 -0.39
CA ALA A 81 12.48 -1.66 0.48
C ALA A 81 12.32 -2.48 1.78
N SER A 82 12.28 -3.81 1.65
CA SER A 82 12.19 -4.76 2.77
C SER A 82 13.42 -4.68 3.68
N LEU A 83 14.62 -4.66 3.09
CA LEU A 83 15.89 -4.49 3.83
C LEU A 83 15.91 -3.17 4.61
N THR A 84 15.47 -2.09 3.98
CA THR A 84 15.41 -0.76 4.59
C THR A 84 14.36 -0.72 5.72
N TYR A 85 13.20 -1.34 5.52
CA TYR A 85 12.17 -1.47 6.56
C TYR A 85 12.71 -2.20 7.79
N ASP A 86 13.36 -3.36 7.60
CA ASP A 86 13.89 -4.17 8.69
C ASP A 86 14.98 -3.41 9.48
N LEU A 87 15.81 -2.62 8.77
CA LEU A 87 16.78 -1.73 9.41
C LEU A 87 16.10 -0.67 10.27
N LEU A 88 15.10 0.02 9.71
CA LEU A 88 14.40 1.12 10.39
C LEU A 88 13.52 0.63 11.54
N ARG A 89 12.87 -0.53 11.41
CA ARG A 89 12.15 -1.17 12.52
C ARG A 89 13.07 -1.40 13.73
N ASP A 90 14.26 -1.96 13.50
CA ASP A 90 15.21 -2.25 14.58
C ASP A 90 15.88 -0.98 15.11
N TRP A 91 16.10 0.01 14.25
CA TRP A 91 16.66 1.30 14.64
C TRP A 91 15.72 2.13 15.52
N THR A 92 14.45 2.20 15.14
CA THR A 92 13.46 3.04 15.81
C THR A 92 12.70 2.32 16.93
N GLY A 93 12.68 0.98 16.92
CA GLY A 93 11.82 0.17 17.78
C GLY A 93 10.32 0.23 17.38
N ILE A 94 9.98 0.92 16.29
CA ILE A 94 8.60 1.06 15.80
C ILE A 94 8.28 -0.14 14.88
N ARG A 95 7.14 -0.78 15.12
CA ARG A 95 6.62 -1.83 14.25
C ARG A 95 5.29 -1.37 13.65
N PRO A 96 5.26 -0.88 12.41
CA PRO A 96 4.04 -0.47 11.73
C PRO A 96 3.01 -1.59 11.70
N PRO A 97 1.72 -1.34 12.04
CA PRO A 97 0.74 -2.43 12.23
C PRO A 97 0.47 -3.27 10.99
N TRP A 98 0.62 -2.71 9.79
CA TRP A 98 0.51 -3.43 8.52
C TRP A 98 1.86 -3.90 7.96
N GLY A 99 2.94 -3.72 8.73
CA GLY A 99 4.28 -4.11 8.32
C GLY A 99 4.72 -3.44 7.03
N LYS A 100 5.21 -4.23 6.09
CA LYS A 100 5.71 -3.80 4.78
C LYS A 100 4.60 -3.57 3.73
N MET A 101 3.32 -3.71 4.08
CA MET A 101 2.21 -3.49 3.16
C MET A 101 1.91 -2.01 3.00
N THR A 102 2.12 -1.48 1.82
CA THR A 102 1.80 -0.09 1.45
C THR A 102 1.00 -0.07 0.14
N GLY A 103 0.05 0.87 0.02
CA GLY A 103 -0.70 1.08 -1.22
C GLY A 103 -1.63 -0.06 -1.66
N VAL A 104 -1.88 -1.05 -0.82
CA VAL A 104 -2.70 -2.24 -1.12
C VAL A 104 -3.89 -2.35 -0.16
N ARG A 105 -4.90 -3.10 -0.58
CA ARG A 105 -6.05 -3.46 0.25
C ARG A 105 -5.82 -4.85 0.86
N PRO A 106 -5.47 -5.00 2.16
CA PRO A 106 -5.10 -6.29 2.74
C PRO A 106 -6.18 -7.37 2.60
N VAL A 107 -7.45 -7.00 2.77
CA VAL A 107 -8.58 -7.93 2.61
C VAL A 107 -8.65 -8.48 1.18
N ARG A 108 -8.43 -7.64 0.16
CA ARG A 108 -8.39 -8.07 -1.23
C ARG A 108 -7.27 -9.06 -1.49
N LEU A 109 -6.09 -8.84 -0.91
CA LEU A 109 -4.97 -9.78 -1.05
C LEU A 109 -5.34 -11.18 -0.51
N ILE A 110 -6.12 -11.28 0.57
CA ILE A 110 -6.60 -12.57 1.09
C ILE A 110 -7.50 -13.24 0.05
N HIS A 111 -8.49 -12.53 -0.52
CA HIS A 111 -9.34 -13.08 -1.56
C HIS A 111 -8.56 -13.51 -2.81
N ASP A 112 -7.61 -12.68 -3.28
CA ASP A 112 -6.80 -12.98 -4.46
C ASP A 112 -5.92 -14.23 -4.23
N LYS A 113 -5.35 -14.40 -3.01
CA LYS A 113 -4.56 -15.58 -2.64
C LYS A 113 -5.43 -16.84 -2.55
N ARG A 114 -6.60 -16.75 -1.92
CA ARG A 114 -7.56 -17.87 -1.87
C ARG A 114 -8.01 -18.29 -3.27
N ALA A 115 -8.34 -17.32 -4.12
CA ALA A 115 -8.70 -17.59 -5.52
C ALA A 115 -7.56 -18.22 -6.34
N ALA A 116 -6.31 -17.92 -5.99
CA ALA A 116 -5.12 -18.55 -6.56
C ALA A 116 -4.81 -19.94 -5.96
N GLY A 117 -5.65 -20.45 -5.04
CA GLY A 117 -5.50 -21.79 -4.45
C GLY A 117 -4.49 -21.88 -3.30
N TRP A 118 -4.10 -20.77 -2.72
CA TRP A 118 -3.22 -20.78 -1.56
C TRP A 118 -3.93 -21.35 -0.33
N THR A 119 -3.21 -22.14 0.45
CA THR A 119 -3.67 -22.62 1.77
C THR A 119 -3.68 -21.47 2.79
N GLU A 120 -4.48 -21.60 3.84
CA GLU A 120 -4.48 -20.62 4.93
C GLU A 120 -3.09 -20.46 5.57
N ALA A 121 -2.31 -21.53 5.68
CA ALA A 121 -0.95 -21.48 6.22
C ALA A 121 0.01 -20.66 5.34
N GLU A 122 -0.11 -20.75 4.01
CA GLU A 122 0.66 -19.93 3.08
C GLU A 122 0.26 -18.46 3.16
N ILE A 123 -1.04 -18.18 3.37
CA ILE A 123 -1.55 -16.83 3.56
C ILE A 123 -1.07 -16.27 4.92
N ASP A 124 -1.10 -17.07 6.00
CA ASP A 124 -0.56 -16.70 7.31
C ASP A 124 0.92 -16.31 7.18
N HIS A 125 1.73 -17.15 6.55
CA HIS A 125 3.15 -16.89 6.32
C HIS A 125 3.38 -15.63 5.49
N PHE A 126 2.59 -15.42 4.44
CA PHE A 126 2.67 -14.23 3.60
C PHE A 126 2.44 -12.93 4.40
N PHE A 127 1.41 -12.88 5.23
CA PHE A 127 1.08 -11.69 5.99
C PHE A 127 2.01 -11.46 7.19
N LEU A 128 2.26 -12.52 7.97
CA LEU A 128 2.96 -12.41 9.26
C LEU A 128 4.48 -12.40 9.10
N ASP A 129 5.02 -13.33 8.30
CA ASP A 129 6.47 -13.49 8.21
C ASP A 129 7.07 -12.65 7.10
N ARG A 130 6.51 -12.72 5.88
CA ARG A 130 7.06 -11.98 4.74
C ARG A 130 6.81 -10.47 4.85
N PHE A 131 5.59 -10.06 5.20
CA PHE A 131 5.20 -8.66 5.28
C PHE A 131 5.29 -8.04 6.68
N ASP A 132 5.65 -8.81 7.70
CA ASP A 132 5.75 -8.34 9.10
C ASP A 132 4.45 -7.66 9.60
N CYS A 133 3.29 -8.09 9.09
CA CYS A 133 2.01 -7.59 9.53
C CYS A 133 1.74 -8.02 10.98
N SER A 134 1.17 -7.14 11.80
CA SER A 134 0.79 -7.54 13.16
C SER A 134 -0.33 -8.57 13.15
N GLN A 135 -0.28 -9.53 14.08
CA GLN A 135 -1.30 -10.56 14.24
C GLN A 135 -2.70 -9.96 14.33
N GLN A 136 -2.88 -8.87 15.09
CA GLN A 136 -4.16 -8.20 15.26
C GLN A 136 -4.72 -7.67 13.93
N LYS A 137 -3.90 -7.03 13.10
CA LYS A 137 -4.33 -6.48 11.80
C LYS A 137 -4.62 -7.58 10.80
N TYR A 138 -3.80 -8.62 10.79
CA TYR A 138 -4.05 -9.78 9.94
C TYR A 138 -5.37 -10.49 10.31
N GLN A 139 -5.60 -10.78 11.59
CA GLN A 139 -6.86 -11.39 12.04
C GLN A 139 -8.07 -10.53 11.70
N MET A 140 -7.98 -9.22 11.86
CA MET A 140 -9.05 -8.30 11.44
C MET A 140 -9.31 -8.40 9.92
N ALA A 141 -8.26 -8.40 9.09
CA ALA A 141 -8.40 -8.51 7.64
C ALA A 141 -9.02 -9.86 7.24
N LYS A 142 -8.60 -10.95 7.89
CA LYS A 142 -9.13 -12.30 7.67
C LYS A 142 -10.60 -12.40 8.02
N ALA A 143 -11.00 -11.90 9.19
CA ALA A 143 -12.41 -11.89 9.61
C ALA A 143 -13.29 -11.09 8.63
N ILE A 144 -12.78 -9.95 8.10
CA ILE A 144 -13.50 -9.19 7.08
C ILE A 144 -13.60 -9.99 5.76
N ALA A 145 -12.53 -10.66 5.34
CA ALA A 145 -12.54 -11.50 4.14
C ALA A 145 -13.58 -12.62 4.26
N ASP A 146 -13.63 -13.30 5.42
CA ASP A 146 -14.59 -14.37 5.70
C ASP A 146 -16.05 -13.87 5.63
N LEU A 147 -16.32 -12.66 6.15
CA LEU A 147 -17.63 -12.02 6.07
C LEU A 147 -18.01 -11.62 4.64
N GLN A 148 -17.04 -11.22 3.82
CA GLN A 148 -17.27 -10.79 2.44
C GLN A 148 -17.42 -11.97 1.47
N GLU A 149 -16.82 -13.11 1.76
CA GLU A 149 -16.77 -14.25 0.83
C GLU A 149 -18.15 -14.71 0.31
N PRO A 150 -19.19 -14.92 1.14
CA PRO A 150 -20.51 -15.31 0.65
C PRO A 150 -21.16 -14.23 -0.22
N ILE A 151 -20.92 -12.94 0.07
CA ILE A 151 -21.43 -11.81 -0.71
C ILE A 151 -20.77 -11.75 -2.08
N LEU A 152 -19.43 -11.85 -2.11
CA LEU A 152 -18.63 -11.82 -3.34
C LEU A 152 -18.92 -13.03 -4.23
N LYS A 153 -19.21 -14.21 -3.63
CA LYS A 153 -19.56 -15.40 -4.40
C LYS A 153 -20.83 -15.17 -5.22
N VAL A 154 -21.87 -14.60 -4.62
CA VAL A 154 -23.12 -14.27 -5.33
C VAL A 154 -22.87 -13.17 -6.37
N GLY A 155 -22.13 -12.12 -6.02
CA GLY A 155 -21.82 -11.01 -6.92
C GLY A 155 -20.91 -11.34 -8.10
N ASN A 156 -20.24 -12.51 -8.08
CA ASN A 156 -19.35 -12.98 -9.14
C ASN A 156 -19.97 -14.08 -10.01
N GLU A 157 -21.25 -14.44 -9.79
CA GLU A 157 -21.94 -15.42 -10.64
C GLU A 157 -22.18 -14.86 -12.05
N PRO A 158 -22.13 -15.71 -13.10
CA PRO A 158 -22.46 -15.27 -14.45
C PRO A 158 -23.84 -14.61 -14.52
N GLY A 159 -23.92 -13.47 -15.19
CA GLY A 159 -25.17 -12.69 -15.32
C GLY A 159 -25.46 -11.78 -14.11
N THR A 160 -24.52 -11.64 -13.19
CA THR A 160 -24.61 -10.62 -12.12
C THR A 160 -23.71 -9.43 -12.41
N TYR A 161 -24.08 -8.27 -11.88
CA TYR A 161 -23.24 -7.07 -11.87
C TYR A 161 -23.35 -6.34 -10.54
N SER A 162 -22.34 -5.54 -10.23
CA SER A 162 -22.33 -4.69 -9.05
C SER A 162 -22.50 -3.24 -9.45
N LEU A 163 -23.51 -2.56 -8.91
CA LEU A 163 -23.76 -1.15 -9.15
C LEU A 163 -23.18 -0.32 -8.02
N TYR A 164 -22.25 0.58 -8.34
CA TYR A 164 -21.71 1.57 -7.40
C TYR A 164 -22.31 2.96 -7.69
N ILE A 165 -23.02 3.52 -6.71
CA ILE A 165 -23.62 4.85 -6.80
C ILE A 165 -22.78 5.81 -5.94
N GLY A 166 -22.05 6.72 -6.58
CA GLY A 166 -21.24 7.73 -5.89
C GLY A 166 -22.01 9.02 -5.64
N ILE A 167 -22.02 9.53 -4.42
CA ILE A 167 -22.62 10.82 -4.07
C ILE A 167 -21.48 11.82 -3.78
N PRO A 168 -21.15 12.76 -4.68
CA PRO A 168 -19.98 13.62 -4.55
C PRO A 168 -20.22 14.88 -3.69
N PHE A 169 -21.35 15.00 -3.00
CA PHE A 169 -21.70 16.18 -2.21
C PHE A 169 -21.37 15.96 -0.72
N CYS A 170 -20.50 16.82 -0.17
CA CYS A 170 -20.11 16.76 1.23
C CYS A 170 -20.32 18.11 1.92
N PRO A 171 -20.81 18.14 3.16
CA PRO A 171 -20.93 19.39 3.93
C PRO A 171 -19.57 19.99 4.25
N SER A 172 -18.55 19.15 4.42
CA SER A 172 -17.14 19.54 4.61
C SER A 172 -16.22 18.53 3.95
N ARG A 173 -14.99 18.96 3.63
CA ARG A 173 -13.98 18.07 3.08
C ARG A 173 -13.04 17.59 4.18
N CYS A 174 -13.00 16.29 4.43
CA CYS A 174 -12.03 15.70 5.36
C CYS A 174 -10.59 15.94 4.88
N SER A 175 -9.68 16.22 5.80
CA SER A 175 -8.27 16.54 5.50
C SER A 175 -7.52 15.41 4.73
N TYR A 176 -7.99 14.18 4.86
CA TYR A 176 -7.44 12.98 4.23
C TYR A 176 -8.23 12.51 2.99
N CYS A 177 -9.25 13.27 2.55
CA CYS A 177 -10.15 12.82 1.48
C CYS A 177 -9.50 13.02 0.10
N SER A 178 -9.36 11.91 -0.65
CA SER A 178 -8.91 11.89 -2.05
C SER A 178 -10.05 11.82 -3.07
N PHE A 179 -11.30 11.65 -2.63
CA PHE A 179 -12.45 11.60 -3.53
C PHE A 179 -12.76 12.96 -4.13
N VAL A 180 -13.26 12.94 -5.37
CA VAL A 180 -13.88 14.13 -5.97
C VAL A 180 -15.10 14.51 -5.14
N SER A 181 -15.13 15.73 -4.64
CA SER A 181 -16.23 16.21 -3.80
C SER A 181 -16.58 17.66 -4.08
N CYS A 182 -17.88 17.93 -4.10
CA CYS A 182 -18.48 19.25 -4.19
C CYS A 182 -18.88 19.71 -2.77
N ASN A 183 -18.63 20.97 -2.44
CA ASN A 183 -19.05 21.53 -1.17
C ASN A 183 -20.55 21.86 -1.21
N LEU A 184 -21.35 21.28 -0.31
CA LEU A 184 -22.80 21.50 -0.25
C LEU A 184 -23.19 22.96 -0.04
N ASP A 185 -22.40 23.75 0.69
CA ASP A 185 -22.74 25.15 0.91
C ASP A 185 -22.64 25.98 -0.38
N ARG A 186 -21.66 25.67 -1.23
CA ARG A 186 -21.46 26.34 -2.52
C ARG A 186 -22.30 25.74 -3.63
N ASP A 187 -22.40 24.42 -3.69
CA ASP A 187 -22.83 23.67 -4.84
C ASP A 187 -24.23 23.02 -4.65
N ARG A 188 -24.97 23.42 -3.61
CA ARG A 188 -26.30 22.86 -3.26
C ARG A 188 -27.29 22.83 -4.43
N LYS A 189 -27.24 23.83 -5.32
CA LYS A 189 -28.09 23.92 -6.52
C LYS A 189 -27.85 22.80 -7.51
N LEU A 190 -26.70 22.12 -7.45
CA LEU A 190 -26.35 21.02 -8.34
C LEU A 190 -26.87 19.66 -7.83
N VAL A 191 -27.35 19.56 -6.60
CA VAL A 191 -27.78 18.29 -5.99
C VAL A 191 -28.95 17.70 -6.76
N GLN A 192 -30.02 18.46 -6.99
CA GLN A 192 -31.20 17.95 -7.67
C GLN A 192 -30.91 17.58 -9.14
N PRO A 193 -30.27 18.45 -9.95
CA PRO A 193 -29.85 18.05 -11.31
C PRO A 193 -28.97 16.80 -11.35
N TYR A 194 -28.10 16.61 -10.36
CA TYR A 194 -27.26 15.42 -10.24
C TYR A 194 -28.11 14.15 -9.99
N VAL A 195 -29.06 14.23 -9.03
CA VAL A 195 -29.96 13.11 -8.73
C VAL A 195 -30.82 12.74 -9.96
N ASP A 196 -31.33 13.75 -10.67
CA ASP A 196 -32.14 13.54 -11.88
C ASP A 196 -31.29 12.85 -12.99
N CYS A 197 -30.01 13.23 -13.15
CA CYS A 197 -29.10 12.53 -14.06
C CYS A 197 -28.83 11.09 -13.61
N LEU A 198 -28.57 10.88 -12.32
CA LEU A 198 -28.31 9.56 -11.76
C LEU A 198 -29.49 8.61 -11.98
N CYS A 199 -30.70 9.08 -11.74
CA CYS A 199 -31.91 8.28 -11.99
C CYS A 199 -32.01 7.86 -13.47
N ARG A 200 -31.71 8.78 -14.41
CA ARG A 200 -31.70 8.44 -15.85
C ARG A 200 -30.63 7.44 -16.23
N GLU A 201 -29.44 7.54 -15.63
CA GLU A 201 -28.37 6.54 -15.82
C GLU A 201 -28.78 5.16 -15.32
N VAL A 202 -29.42 5.08 -14.13
CA VAL A 202 -29.91 3.81 -13.58
C VAL A 202 -31.01 3.20 -14.46
N GLU A 203 -31.91 4.03 -15.03
CA GLU A 203 -32.93 3.58 -15.97
C GLU A 203 -32.31 3.01 -17.25
N ALA A 204 -31.31 3.70 -17.82
CA ALA A 204 -30.60 3.23 -19.01
C ALA A 204 -29.86 1.91 -18.75
N ILE A 205 -29.18 1.77 -17.60
CA ILE A 205 -28.51 0.51 -17.21
C ILE A 205 -29.53 -0.64 -17.14
N ARG A 206 -30.74 -0.39 -16.63
CA ARG A 206 -31.78 -1.42 -16.53
C ARG A 206 -32.24 -1.93 -17.89
N GLU A 207 -32.22 -1.06 -18.93
CA GLU A 207 -32.63 -1.44 -20.29
C GLU A 207 -31.55 -2.23 -21.04
N GLU A 208 -30.25 -2.08 -20.62
CA GLU A 208 -29.10 -2.76 -21.24
C GLU A 208 -28.69 -4.05 -20.50
N ALA A 209 -29.10 -4.22 -19.25
CA ALA A 209 -28.75 -5.37 -18.40
C ALA A 209 -29.75 -6.51 -18.51
#